data_af9ef3295303063a0a2c339a3f7c9155
#
_entry.id   af9ef3295303063a0a2c339a3f7c9155
#
_cell.length_a   1.000
_cell.length_b   1.000
_cell.length_c   1.000
_cell.angle_alpha   90.00
_cell.angle_beta   90.00
_cell.angle_gamma   90.00
#
_symmetry.space_group_name_H-M   'P 1'
#
loop_
_entity.id
_entity.type
_entity.pdbx_description
1 polymer ?
#
loop_
_entity_poly.entity_id
_entity_poly.type
_entity_poly.pdbx_seq_one_letter_code
_entity_poly.pdbx_strand_id
1 'polypeptide(L)'
;MYRYFCFSMSRHIIYIINPISGTRTKKDLQLLIEKKTTERNIPFQIFPSVASGDYSFLYPLIQEKKITDVVIAGGDGTVSQVVNSLMDYDINFGIIPCGSGNGLAYTAKIPKQSAKALDIVFIGKPATIDGFYINQQFACMLCGLGFDAKVAHDFSQQPKRGLTTYVRQVVKNFFAAKTYSFELTVNDRTFITEAFFISIANSNQFGNNFTIAPKASLSDGLLDIVIVTNQSKLSVLLQTLKQIRGKNKLETDSIEERKKGVIYFQTEKLIIKNLSQAPLHIDGDPAETPVSLEIEIKKKCFRLIQP
;
A
#
# COMPACT_ATOMS: atom_id res chain seq x y z
N MET A 1 39.08 29.69 6.45
CA MET A 1 38.00 28.99 7.21
C MET A 1 36.66 29.27 6.52
N TYR A 2 36.33 28.49 5.51
CA TYR A 2 35.07 28.67 4.76
C TYR A 2 33.95 28.01 5.55
N ARG A 3 33.06 28.80 6.15
CA ARG A 3 31.76 28.34 6.69
C ARG A 3 30.86 28.00 5.49
N TYR A 4 30.68 26.72 5.22
CA TYR A 4 29.55 26.28 4.40
C TYR A 4 28.27 26.64 5.11
N PHE A 5 27.60 27.69 4.67
CA PHE A 5 26.21 27.97 4.99
C PHE A 5 25.40 26.88 4.29
N CYS A 6 25.08 25.84 5.02
CA CYS A 6 24.02 24.92 4.62
C CYS A 6 22.72 25.75 4.67
N PHE A 7 22.27 26.21 3.53
CA PHE A 7 20.92 26.75 3.40
C PHE A 7 19.96 25.59 3.65
N SER A 8 19.54 25.42 4.90
CA SER A 8 18.34 24.63 5.20
C SER A 8 17.21 25.32 4.47
N MET A 9 16.76 24.76 3.35
CA MET A 9 15.52 25.22 2.71
C MET A 9 14.43 25.18 3.79
N SER A 10 13.78 26.31 4.03
CA SER A 10 12.70 26.40 5.01
C SER A 10 11.60 25.44 4.56
N ARG A 11 11.27 24.46 5.41
CA ARG A 11 10.19 23.52 5.11
C ARG A 11 8.86 24.24 4.97
N HIS A 12 8.05 23.79 4.03
CA HIS A 12 6.67 24.24 3.85
C HIS A 12 5.80 23.02 3.56
N ILE A 13 4.78 22.77 4.38
CA ILE A 13 4.03 21.50 4.40
C ILE A 13 2.59 21.71 3.91
N ILE A 14 2.15 20.84 3.01
CA ILE A 14 0.72 20.64 2.74
C ILE A 14 0.27 19.37 3.47
N TYR A 15 -0.82 19.47 4.24
CA TYR A 15 -1.52 18.34 4.82
C TYR A 15 -2.77 18.02 4.01
N ILE A 16 -2.94 16.74 3.62
CA ILE A 16 -4.15 16.24 2.97
C ILE A 16 -4.83 15.29 3.94
N ILE A 17 -6.02 15.66 4.42
CA ILE A 17 -6.77 14.88 5.42
C ILE A 17 -7.98 14.21 4.75
N ASN A 18 -8.04 12.89 4.74
CA ASN A 18 -9.21 12.16 4.28
C ASN A 18 -10.31 12.19 5.35
N PRO A 19 -11.44 12.88 5.11
CA PRO A 19 -12.48 13.09 6.11
C PRO A 19 -13.20 11.81 6.53
N ILE A 20 -13.24 10.80 5.67
CA ILE A 20 -13.99 9.55 5.89
C ILE A 20 -13.12 8.38 6.35
N SER A 21 -11.78 8.52 6.39
CA SER A 21 -10.89 7.43 6.77
C SER A 21 -10.92 7.14 8.28
N GLY A 22 -10.97 5.84 8.65
CA GLY A 22 -10.87 5.40 10.04
C GLY A 22 -12.06 5.79 10.94
N THR A 23 -11.88 5.69 12.26
CA THR A 23 -12.94 5.85 13.25
C THR A 23 -12.77 7.06 14.17
N ARG A 24 -11.64 7.78 14.09
CA ARG A 24 -11.35 8.95 14.94
C ARG A 24 -11.94 10.23 14.34
N THR A 25 -12.31 11.16 15.24
CA THR A 25 -12.75 12.49 14.83
C THR A 25 -11.61 13.22 14.12
N LYS A 26 -11.86 13.70 12.91
CA LYS A 26 -10.86 14.42 12.10
C LYS A 26 -10.53 15.79 12.68
N LYS A 27 -11.46 16.36 13.46
CA LYS A 27 -11.27 17.63 14.17
C LYS A 27 -10.09 17.56 15.15
N ASP A 28 -10.00 16.47 15.95
CA ASP A 28 -8.91 16.29 16.90
C ASP A 28 -7.55 16.10 16.21
N LEU A 29 -7.55 15.39 15.07
CA LEU A 29 -6.36 15.24 14.25
C LEU A 29 -5.89 16.56 13.66
N GLN A 30 -6.81 17.36 13.13
CA GLN A 30 -6.51 18.68 12.60
C GLN A 30 -5.91 19.60 13.68
N LEU A 31 -6.53 19.68 14.85
CA LEU A 31 -6.02 20.46 15.97
C LEU A 31 -4.61 20.01 16.41
N LEU A 32 -4.35 18.70 16.40
CA LEU A 32 -3.02 18.14 16.69
C LEU A 32 -1.99 18.58 15.65
N ILE A 33 -2.33 18.53 14.37
CA ILE A 33 -1.48 18.97 13.25
C ILE A 33 -1.17 20.45 13.39
N GLU A 34 -2.20 21.29 13.52
CA GLU A 34 -2.06 22.73 13.67
C GLU A 34 -1.15 23.10 14.83
N LYS A 35 -1.43 22.54 16.01
CA LYS A 35 -0.62 22.78 17.22
C LYS A 35 0.85 22.41 17.00
N LYS A 36 1.14 21.15 16.63
CA LYS A 36 2.51 20.65 16.54
C LYS A 36 3.31 21.30 15.41
N THR A 37 2.67 21.73 14.33
CA THR A 37 3.36 22.37 13.19
C THR A 37 3.64 23.83 13.51
N THR A 38 2.70 24.53 14.14
CA THR A 38 2.89 25.93 14.60
C THR A 38 4.00 26.03 15.67
N GLU A 39 4.06 25.09 16.63
CA GLU A 39 5.13 25.02 17.64
C GLU A 39 6.54 24.91 17.02
N ARG A 40 6.64 24.47 15.76
CA ARG A 40 7.91 24.33 15.02
C ARG A 40 8.18 25.49 14.06
N ASN A 41 7.29 26.47 14.02
CA ASN A 41 7.36 27.62 13.10
C ASN A 41 7.46 27.17 11.62
N ILE A 42 6.82 26.06 11.24
CA ILE A 42 6.77 25.58 9.87
C ILE A 42 5.51 26.10 9.20
N PRO A 43 5.59 26.84 8.08
CA PRO A 43 4.44 27.21 7.28
C PRO A 43 3.70 25.97 6.76
N PHE A 44 2.36 25.98 6.83
CA PHE A 44 1.57 24.85 6.36
C PHE A 44 0.19 25.27 5.86
N GLN A 45 -0.41 24.36 5.09
CA GLN A 45 -1.81 24.45 4.66
C GLN A 45 -2.47 23.08 4.81
N ILE A 46 -3.78 23.05 5.01
CA ILE A 46 -4.56 21.81 5.20
C ILE A 46 -5.66 21.77 4.15
N PHE A 47 -5.76 20.66 3.44
CA PHE A 47 -6.79 20.39 2.45
C PHE A 47 -7.50 19.06 2.76
N PRO A 48 -8.78 18.92 2.46
CA PRO A 48 -9.44 17.61 2.45
C PRO A 48 -8.94 16.77 1.27
N SER A 49 -8.97 15.45 1.40
CA SER A 49 -8.79 14.58 0.23
C SER A 49 -9.99 14.72 -0.71
N VAL A 50 -9.75 14.53 -2.00
CA VAL A 50 -10.77 14.58 -3.05
C VAL A 50 -11.13 13.17 -3.53
N ALA A 51 -12.40 12.94 -3.79
CA ALA A 51 -12.89 11.62 -4.23
C ALA A 51 -12.39 11.23 -5.64
N SER A 52 -12.09 12.23 -6.48
CA SER A 52 -11.52 11.99 -7.81
C SER A 52 -10.10 11.44 -7.78
N GLY A 53 -9.36 11.64 -6.66
CA GLY A 53 -7.93 11.33 -6.60
C GLY A 53 -7.04 12.28 -7.39
N ASP A 54 -7.60 13.32 -8.00
CA ASP A 54 -6.87 14.34 -8.76
C ASP A 54 -6.51 15.54 -7.87
N TYR A 55 -5.23 15.75 -7.66
CA TYR A 55 -4.68 16.85 -6.86
C TYR A 55 -3.99 17.91 -7.72
N SER A 56 -4.30 17.99 -9.01
CA SER A 56 -3.73 18.99 -9.94
C SER A 56 -3.96 20.44 -9.49
N PHE A 57 -5.01 20.70 -8.72
CA PHE A 57 -5.26 22.02 -8.13
C PHE A 57 -4.15 22.49 -7.17
N LEU A 58 -3.30 21.58 -6.68
CA LEU A 58 -2.15 21.92 -5.84
C LEU A 58 -0.89 22.30 -6.63
N TYR A 59 -0.84 22.05 -7.95
CA TYR A 59 0.36 22.29 -8.76
C TYR A 59 0.84 23.75 -8.70
N PRO A 60 -0.01 24.77 -8.88
CA PRO A 60 0.42 26.16 -8.75
C PRO A 60 0.96 26.45 -7.34
N LEU A 61 0.28 25.94 -6.32
CA LEU A 61 0.66 26.16 -4.93
C LEU A 61 2.02 25.55 -4.59
N ILE A 62 2.29 24.33 -5.09
CA ILE A 62 3.58 23.64 -4.88
C ILE A 62 4.72 24.48 -5.44
N GLN A 63 4.54 25.02 -6.64
CA GLN A 63 5.56 25.85 -7.32
C GLN A 63 5.73 27.23 -6.65
N GLU A 64 4.64 27.97 -6.44
CA GLU A 64 4.67 29.34 -5.92
C GLU A 64 5.16 29.40 -4.48
N LYS A 65 4.69 28.49 -3.62
CA LYS A 65 5.04 28.46 -2.19
C LYS A 65 6.26 27.59 -1.89
N LYS A 66 6.90 26.98 -2.92
CA LYS A 66 8.04 26.08 -2.77
C LYS A 66 7.75 25.02 -1.71
N ILE A 67 6.64 24.30 -1.87
CA ILE A 67 6.26 23.23 -0.96
C ILE A 67 7.34 22.15 -0.96
N THR A 68 7.78 21.76 0.20
CA THR A 68 8.82 20.71 0.37
C THR A 68 8.24 19.36 0.74
N ASP A 69 7.08 19.35 1.40
CA ASP A 69 6.49 18.13 1.92
C ASP A 69 4.97 18.11 1.75
N VAL A 70 4.44 16.94 1.38
CA VAL A 70 3.00 16.66 1.37
C VAL A 70 2.71 15.53 2.35
N VAL A 71 1.92 15.80 3.37
CA VAL A 71 1.61 14.85 4.45
C VAL A 71 0.18 14.36 4.32
N ILE A 72 0.01 13.06 4.20
CA ILE A 72 -1.25 12.39 3.91
C ILE A 72 -1.80 11.75 5.17
N ALA A 73 -2.91 12.26 5.67
CA ALA A 73 -3.66 11.67 6.78
C ALA A 73 -4.82 10.83 6.21
N GLY A 74 -4.53 9.57 5.89
CA GLY A 74 -5.45 8.68 5.19
C GLY A 74 -5.12 7.20 5.33
N GLY A 75 -5.75 6.37 4.53
CA GLY A 75 -5.41 4.96 4.31
C GLY A 75 -4.60 4.79 3.03
N ASP A 76 -4.25 3.55 2.70
CA ASP A 76 -3.38 3.19 1.58
C ASP A 76 -3.90 3.73 0.24
N GLY A 77 -5.20 3.58 -0.06
CA GLY A 77 -5.79 4.13 -1.29
C GLY A 77 -5.65 5.67 -1.40
N THR A 78 -5.83 6.42 -0.29
CA THR A 78 -5.59 7.88 -0.29
C THR A 78 -4.13 8.20 -0.56
N VAL A 79 -3.21 7.42 0.02
CA VAL A 79 -1.77 7.60 -0.20
C VAL A 79 -1.43 7.40 -1.67
N SER A 80 -1.90 6.31 -2.28
CA SER A 80 -1.67 6.03 -3.71
C SER A 80 -2.21 7.11 -4.63
N GLN A 81 -3.41 7.63 -4.37
CA GLN A 81 -4.01 8.72 -5.14
C GLN A 81 -3.17 10.00 -5.09
N VAL A 82 -2.78 10.43 -3.88
CA VAL A 82 -1.97 11.65 -3.69
C VAL A 82 -0.59 11.49 -4.30
N VAL A 83 0.06 10.35 -4.06
CA VAL A 83 1.39 10.06 -4.63
C VAL A 83 1.31 10.05 -6.15
N ASN A 84 0.35 9.33 -6.76
CA ASN A 84 0.20 9.29 -8.21
C ASN A 84 0.02 10.68 -8.84
N SER A 85 -0.74 11.55 -8.18
CA SER A 85 -1.00 12.91 -8.67
C SER A 85 0.21 13.84 -8.53
N LEU A 86 1.08 13.65 -7.53
CA LEU A 86 2.09 14.62 -7.14
C LEU A 86 3.54 14.11 -7.21
N MET A 87 3.78 12.83 -7.57
CA MET A 87 5.13 12.23 -7.51
C MET A 87 6.14 12.82 -8.49
N ASP A 88 5.69 13.52 -9.51
CA ASP A 88 6.56 14.18 -10.49
C ASP A 88 7.13 15.52 -9.97
N TYR A 89 6.67 15.99 -8.80
CA TYR A 89 7.21 17.16 -8.13
C TYR A 89 8.34 16.79 -7.16
N ASP A 90 9.28 17.71 -6.98
CA ASP A 90 10.41 17.55 -6.05
C ASP A 90 9.97 17.77 -4.59
N ILE A 91 9.11 16.90 -4.10
CA ILE A 91 8.53 16.94 -2.74
C ILE A 91 8.77 15.61 -2.01
N ASN A 92 8.70 15.66 -0.68
CA ASN A 92 8.68 14.46 0.13
C ASN A 92 7.25 14.17 0.59
N PHE A 93 6.91 12.90 0.70
CA PHE A 93 5.63 12.47 1.24
C PHE A 93 5.77 12.03 2.70
N GLY A 94 4.81 12.40 3.54
CA GLY A 94 4.67 11.91 4.89
C GLY A 94 3.32 11.19 5.05
N ILE A 95 3.23 10.23 5.96
CA ILE A 95 1.98 9.51 6.21
C ILE A 95 1.58 9.62 7.68
N ILE A 96 0.33 10.01 7.93
CA ILE A 96 -0.35 9.84 9.23
C ILE A 96 -1.40 8.73 9.04
N PRO A 97 -1.14 7.50 9.53
CA PRO A 97 -2.00 6.36 9.26
C PRO A 97 -3.38 6.52 9.89
N CYS A 98 -4.42 6.65 9.07
CA CYS A 98 -5.81 6.79 9.49
C CYS A 98 -6.73 5.68 8.96
N GLY A 99 -6.27 4.89 8.01
CA GLY A 99 -7.02 3.80 7.40
C GLY A 99 -7.18 2.58 8.29
N SER A 100 -7.89 1.57 7.78
CA SER A 100 -8.06 0.28 8.45
C SER A 100 -6.85 -0.63 8.30
N GLY A 101 -6.16 -0.60 7.17
CA GLY A 101 -4.97 -1.41 6.86
C GLY A 101 -3.68 -0.68 7.21
N ASN A 102 -3.36 0.37 6.47
CA ASN A 102 -2.12 1.17 6.52
C ASN A 102 -0.85 0.32 6.29
N GLY A 103 -0.90 -0.57 5.29
CA GLY A 103 0.17 -1.52 5.00
C GLY A 103 1.48 -0.84 4.64
N LEU A 104 1.43 0.19 3.77
CA LEU A 104 2.62 0.96 3.40
C LEU A 104 3.26 1.64 4.62
N ALA A 105 2.44 2.30 5.45
CA ALA A 105 2.94 3.00 6.63
C ALA A 105 3.63 2.04 7.62
N TYR A 106 3.07 0.85 7.84
CA TYR A 106 3.66 -0.13 8.74
C TYR A 106 4.92 -0.77 8.17
N THR A 107 4.96 -1.04 6.86
CA THR A 107 6.17 -1.50 6.18
C THR A 107 7.28 -0.47 6.31
N ALA A 108 6.97 0.82 6.19
CA ALA A 108 7.87 1.95 6.42
C ALA A 108 8.13 2.26 7.91
N LYS A 109 7.66 1.41 8.84
CA LYS A 109 7.82 1.55 10.31
C LYS A 109 7.21 2.83 10.89
N ILE A 110 6.25 3.44 10.20
CA ILE A 110 5.51 4.62 10.66
C ILE A 110 4.47 4.19 11.70
N PRO A 111 4.46 4.78 12.90
CA PRO A 111 3.57 4.35 13.98
C PRO A 111 2.11 4.72 13.71
N LYS A 112 1.18 3.87 14.16
CA LYS A 112 -0.28 4.10 14.07
C LYS A 112 -0.77 5.32 14.86
N GLN A 113 -0.07 5.70 15.92
CA GLN A 113 -0.42 6.85 16.75
C GLN A 113 -0.14 8.15 15.99
N SER A 114 -1.17 8.95 15.70
CA SER A 114 -1.04 10.16 14.89
C SER A 114 0.01 11.15 15.41
N ALA A 115 0.14 11.29 16.74
CA ALA A 115 1.14 12.16 17.34
C ALA A 115 2.58 11.69 17.05
N LYS A 116 2.83 10.38 17.12
CA LYS A 116 4.14 9.78 16.83
C LYS A 116 4.42 9.78 15.31
N ALA A 117 3.40 9.51 14.48
CA ALA A 117 3.55 9.60 13.03
C ALA A 117 3.89 11.03 12.59
N LEU A 118 3.26 12.03 13.21
CA LEU A 118 3.57 13.44 12.97
C LEU A 118 4.98 13.80 13.44
N ASP A 119 5.48 13.22 14.54
CA ASP A 119 6.88 13.40 14.96
C ASP A 119 7.85 12.86 13.90
N ILE A 120 7.54 11.68 13.27
CA ILE A 120 8.34 11.16 12.15
C ILE A 120 8.33 12.14 10.96
N VAL A 121 7.19 12.75 10.64
CA VAL A 121 7.14 13.80 9.58
C VAL A 121 8.16 14.90 9.84
N PHE A 122 8.35 15.30 11.10
CA PHE A 122 9.27 16.39 11.42
C PHE A 122 10.75 16.00 11.48
N ILE A 123 11.07 14.80 11.98
CA ILE A 123 12.44 14.39 12.30
C ILE A 123 12.96 13.23 11.43
N GLY A 124 12.08 12.55 10.72
CA GLY A 124 12.41 11.42 9.86
C GLY A 124 13.21 11.84 8.62
N LYS A 125 13.70 10.87 7.89
CA LYS A 125 14.48 11.08 6.68
C LYS A 125 13.71 10.60 5.44
N PRO A 126 13.74 11.35 4.33
CA PRO A 126 13.17 10.87 3.08
C PRO A 126 13.97 9.68 2.54
N ALA A 127 13.29 8.60 2.22
CA ALA A 127 13.85 7.47 1.49
C ALA A 127 13.06 7.26 0.19
N THR A 128 13.74 6.87 -0.87
CA THR A 128 13.11 6.60 -2.17
C THR A 128 12.35 5.30 -2.12
N ILE A 129 11.10 5.33 -2.59
CA ILE A 129 10.16 4.21 -2.55
C ILE A 129 9.76 3.86 -3.98
N ASP A 130 9.59 2.58 -4.23
CA ASP A 130 9.04 2.04 -5.45
C ASP A 130 7.49 2.09 -5.39
N GLY A 131 6.87 2.11 -6.55
CA GLY A 131 5.46 1.86 -6.74
C GLY A 131 5.30 0.95 -7.95
N PHE A 132 4.08 0.74 -8.42
CA PHE A 132 3.84 -0.06 -9.62
C PHE A 132 2.57 0.36 -10.32
N TYR A 133 2.46 0.00 -11.59
CA TYR A 133 1.24 0.17 -12.36
C TYR A 133 0.57 -1.18 -12.59
N ILE A 134 -0.75 -1.18 -12.51
CA ILE A 134 -1.63 -2.25 -13.00
C ILE A 134 -2.38 -1.65 -14.19
N ASN A 135 -2.01 -2.05 -15.40
CA ASN A 135 -2.38 -1.33 -16.60
C ASN A 135 -1.97 0.15 -16.48
N GLN A 136 -2.92 1.05 -16.32
CA GLN A 136 -2.66 2.49 -16.16
C GLN A 136 -2.90 2.99 -14.72
N GLN A 137 -3.32 2.12 -13.82
CA GLN A 137 -3.63 2.48 -12.44
C GLN A 137 -2.40 2.31 -11.54
N PHE A 138 -2.01 3.38 -10.86
CA PHE A 138 -0.89 3.38 -9.91
C PHE A 138 -1.29 2.77 -8.57
N ALA A 139 -0.35 2.04 -7.99
CA ALA A 139 -0.42 1.52 -6.63
C ALA A 139 0.96 1.59 -5.96
N CYS A 140 1.01 1.70 -4.66
CA CYS A 140 2.27 1.74 -3.92
C CYS A 140 2.36 0.68 -2.81
N MET A 141 1.30 -0.07 -2.54
CA MET A 141 1.30 -1.10 -1.51
C MET A 141 1.22 -2.51 -2.11
N LEU A 142 0.05 -2.90 -2.57
CA LEU A 142 -0.19 -4.22 -3.17
C LEU A 142 -1.51 -4.27 -3.96
N CYS A 143 -1.60 -5.21 -4.89
CA CYS A 143 -2.87 -5.60 -5.47
C CYS A 143 -3.07 -7.12 -5.36
N GLY A 144 -4.32 -7.57 -5.49
CA GLY A 144 -4.63 -8.98 -5.38
C GLY A 144 -5.86 -9.41 -6.16
N LEU A 145 -5.81 -10.64 -6.64
CA LEU A 145 -6.86 -11.31 -7.41
C LEU A 145 -7.43 -12.49 -6.63
N GLY A 146 -8.73 -12.64 -6.65
CA GLY A 146 -9.42 -13.81 -6.10
C GLY A 146 -9.91 -13.63 -4.68
N PHE A 147 -9.59 -14.55 -3.77
CA PHE A 147 -10.14 -14.59 -2.41
C PHE A 147 -9.89 -13.30 -1.60
N ASP A 148 -8.67 -12.76 -1.64
CA ASP A 148 -8.31 -11.55 -0.92
C ASP A 148 -9.07 -10.31 -1.44
N ALA A 149 -9.25 -10.21 -2.76
CA ALA A 149 -10.06 -9.17 -3.36
C ALA A 149 -11.55 -9.29 -2.97
N LYS A 150 -12.08 -10.52 -2.89
CA LYS A 150 -13.44 -10.73 -2.41
C LYS A 150 -13.59 -10.30 -0.95
N VAL A 151 -12.61 -10.60 -0.10
CA VAL A 151 -12.60 -10.14 1.29
C VAL A 151 -12.54 -8.61 1.37
N ALA A 152 -11.69 -7.96 0.57
CA ALA A 152 -11.58 -6.51 0.50
C ALA A 152 -12.91 -5.87 0.04
N HIS A 153 -13.55 -6.43 -0.99
CA HIS A 153 -14.85 -6.00 -1.48
C HIS A 153 -15.94 -6.10 -0.40
N ASP A 154 -16.10 -7.28 0.22
CA ASP A 154 -17.11 -7.48 1.26
C ASP A 154 -16.84 -6.63 2.51
N PHE A 155 -15.57 -6.36 2.82
CA PHE A 155 -15.18 -5.46 3.90
C PHE A 155 -15.49 -4.00 3.60
N SER A 156 -15.30 -3.54 2.36
CA SER A 156 -15.61 -2.15 1.96
C SER A 156 -17.09 -1.79 2.14
N GLN A 157 -17.97 -2.77 2.02
CA GLN A 157 -19.43 -2.63 2.17
C GLN A 157 -19.90 -2.65 3.64
N GLN A 158 -19.00 -2.92 4.59
CA GLN A 158 -19.40 -2.99 6.00
C GLN A 158 -19.59 -1.60 6.61
N PRO A 159 -20.65 -1.39 7.41
CA PRO A 159 -20.90 -0.10 8.08
C PRO A 159 -19.86 0.18 9.17
N LYS A 160 -19.28 -0.86 9.76
CA LYS A 160 -18.21 -0.76 10.76
C LYS A 160 -16.92 -1.30 10.19
N ARG A 161 -15.86 -0.48 10.21
CA ARG A 161 -14.53 -0.86 9.75
C ARG A 161 -13.63 -1.20 10.95
N GLY A 162 -12.60 -2.01 10.73
CA GLY A 162 -11.61 -2.40 11.75
C GLY A 162 -11.20 -3.86 11.64
N LEU A 163 -10.17 -4.24 12.40
CA LEU A 163 -9.58 -5.59 12.32
C LEU A 163 -10.60 -6.71 12.58
N THR A 164 -11.48 -6.56 13.57
CA THR A 164 -12.48 -7.56 13.91
C THR A 164 -13.45 -7.82 12.75
N THR A 165 -13.90 -6.75 12.09
CA THR A 165 -14.75 -6.85 10.90
C THR A 165 -14.02 -7.52 9.76
N TYR A 166 -12.74 -7.17 9.53
CA TYR A 166 -11.91 -7.79 8.52
C TYR A 166 -11.75 -9.30 8.75
N VAL A 167 -11.36 -9.71 9.95
CA VAL A 167 -11.21 -11.13 10.32
C VAL A 167 -12.53 -11.88 10.13
N ARG A 168 -13.65 -11.29 10.50
CA ARG A 168 -14.99 -11.90 10.27
C ARG A 168 -15.26 -12.12 8.78
N GLN A 169 -14.92 -11.15 7.92
CA GLN A 169 -15.08 -11.31 6.46
C GLN A 169 -14.12 -12.37 5.90
N VAL A 170 -12.88 -12.44 6.37
CA VAL A 170 -11.94 -13.51 6.01
C VAL A 170 -12.54 -14.88 6.33
N VAL A 171 -13.01 -15.10 7.56
CA VAL A 171 -13.58 -16.39 7.99
C VAL A 171 -14.84 -16.73 7.19
N LYS A 172 -15.77 -15.76 7.03
CA LYS A 172 -16.99 -15.96 6.24
C LYS A 172 -16.69 -16.37 4.80
N ASN A 173 -15.78 -15.66 4.14
CA ASN A 173 -15.45 -15.92 2.74
C ASN A 173 -14.59 -17.17 2.56
N PHE A 174 -13.84 -17.58 3.58
CA PHE A 174 -12.97 -18.75 3.53
C PHE A 174 -13.73 -20.04 3.19
N PHE A 175 -14.89 -20.27 3.81
CA PHE A 175 -15.69 -21.46 3.55
C PHE A 175 -16.32 -21.46 2.14
N ALA A 176 -16.57 -20.29 1.57
CA ALA A 176 -17.11 -20.11 0.22
C ALA A 176 -16.00 -19.92 -0.84
N ALA A 177 -14.72 -19.96 -0.44
CA ALA A 177 -13.59 -19.75 -1.35
C ALA A 177 -13.56 -20.82 -2.46
N LYS A 178 -13.42 -20.35 -3.68
CA LYS A 178 -13.21 -21.15 -4.89
C LYS A 178 -11.87 -20.78 -5.52
N THR A 179 -11.33 -21.66 -6.32
CA THR A 179 -10.17 -21.37 -7.17
C THR A 179 -10.59 -20.64 -8.43
N TYR A 180 -9.65 -19.94 -9.00
CA TYR A 180 -9.76 -19.24 -10.26
C TYR A 180 -8.61 -19.65 -11.17
N SER A 181 -8.86 -19.69 -12.47
CA SER A 181 -7.85 -20.05 -13.46
C SER A 181 -7.16 -18.79 -13.99
N PHE A 182 -5.85 -18.82 -14.02
CA PHE A 182 -5.00 -17.72 -14.46
C PHE A 182 -3.93 -18.22 -15.43
N GLU A 183 -3.62 -17.43 -16.46
CA GLU A 183 -2.42 -17.57 -17.26
C GLU A 183 -1.46 -16.44 -16.87
N LEU A 184 -0.26 -16.82 -16.43
CA LEU A 184 0.77 -15.86 -16.02
C LEU A 184 1.94 -15.90 -17.00
N THR A 185 2.41 -14.71 -17.40
CA THR A 185 3.64 -14.57 -18.19
C THR A 185 4.66 -13.76 -17.41
N VAL A 186 5.83 -14.38 -17.16
CA VAL A 186 6.96 -13.80 -16.41
C VAL A 186 8.24 -14.12 -17.16
N ASN A 187 9.05 -13.11 -17.49
CA ASN A 187 10.33 -13.30 -18.21
C ASN A 187 10.18 -14.21 -19.45
N ASP A 188 9.19 -13.91 -20.29
CA ASP A 188 8.84 -14.64 -21.53
C ASP A 188 8.42 -16.11 -21.34
N ARG A 189 8.21 -16.52 -20.11
CA ARG A 189 7.67 -17.87 -19.79
C ARG A 189 6.22 -17.75 -19.37
N THR A 190 5.37 -18.54 -20.01
CA THR A 190 3.93 -18.57 -19.72
C THR A 190 3.56 -19.91 -19.06
N PHE A 191 2.74 -19.82 -18.01
CA PHE A 191 2.17 -21.00 -17.35
C PHE A 191 0.74 -20.75 -16.89
N ILE A 192 -0.06 -21.82 -16.81
CA ILE A 192 -1.43 -21.76 -16.30
C ILE A 192 -1.46 -22.32 -14.88
N THR A 193 -2.24 -21.70 -14.01
CA THR A 193 -2.41 -22.14 -12.63
C THR A 193 -3.83 -21.94 -12.13
N GLU A 194 -4.25 -22.86 -11.25
CA GLU A 194 -5.46 -22.72 -10.46
C GLU A 194 -5.10 -22.20 -9.07
N ALA A 195 -5.59 -21.02 -8.69
CA ALA A 195 -5.24 -20.41 -7.42
C ALA A 195 -6.48 -19.87 -6.68
N PHE A 196 -6.45 -19.92 -5.35
CA PHE A 196 -7.41 -19.21 -4.51
C PHE A 196 -7.22 -17.72 -4.61
N PHE A 197 -5.96 -17.26 -4.63
CA PHE A 197 -5.62 -15.87 -4.85
C PHE A 197 -4.18 -15.72 -5.36
N ILE A 198 -3.95 -14.57 -6.00
CA ILE A 198 -2.63 -14.07 -6.37
C ILE A 198 -2.47 -12.72 -5.70
N SER A 199 -1.41 -12.53 -4.91
CA SER A 199 -1.03 -11.23 -4.36
C SER A 199 0.24 -10.74 -5.05
N ILE A 200 0.22 -9.49 -5.47
CA ILE A 200 1.33 -8.76 -6.09
C ILE A 200 1.67 -7.63 -5.15
N ALA A 201 2.84 -7.68 -4.51
CA ALA A 201 3.17 -6.83 -3.39
C ALA A 201 4.47 -6.05 -3.62
N ASN A 202 4.41 -4.74 -3.37
CA ASN A 202 5.57 -3.87 -3.15
C ASN A 202 5.84 -3.72 -1.64
N SER A 203 4.80 -3.83 -0.81
CA SER A 203 4.91 -3.82 0.64
C SER A 203 4.73 -5.22 1.25
N ASN A 204 5.39 -5.48 2.38
CA ASN A 204 5.35 -6.80 2.99
C ASN A 204 4.03 -7.12 3.74
N GLN A 205 3.12 -6.14 3.88
CA GLN A 205 1.93 -6.28 4.71
C GLN A 205 0.63 -5.88 3.99
N PHE A 206 -0.43 -6.65 4.25
CA PHE A 206 -1.80 -6.20 3.97
C PHE A 206 -2.27 -5.08 4.92
N GLY A 207 -1.58 -4.86 6.02
CA GLY A 207 -1.97 -4.01 7.12
C GLY A 207 -2.15 -4.77 8.45
N ASN A 208 -2.26 -4.03 9.57
CA ASN A 208 -2.44 -4.60 10.91
C ASN A 208 -1.45 -5.72 11.28
N ASN A 209 -0.20 -5.64 10.82
CA ASN A 209 0.87 -6.64 11.00
C ASN A 209 0.58 -8.02 10.35
N PHE A 210 -0.31 -8.06 9.36
CA PHE A 210 -0.50 -9.26 8.57
C PHE A 210 0.48 -9.27 7.39
N THR A 211 1.54 -10.07 7.51
CA THR A 211 2.57 -10.21 6.48
C THR A 211 2.14 -11.18 5.39
N ILE A 212 2.11 -10.75 4.12
CA ILE A 212 1.81 -11.60 2.95
C ILE A 212 3.08 -11.94 2.16
N ALA A 213 3.95 -10.98 1.98
CA ALA A 213 5.20 -11.10 1.25
C ALA A 213 6.39 -10.74 2.17
N PRO A 214 6.91 -11.70 2.97
CA PRO A 214 7.92 -11.42 3.99
C PRO A 214 9.22 -10.82 3.48
N LYS A 215 9.56 -11.05 2.21
CA LYS A 215 10.78 -10.55 1.57
C LYS A 215 10.57 -9.21 0.88
N ALA A 216 9.32 -8.74 0.73
CA ALA A 216 9.04 -7.50 0.02
C ALA A 216 9.74 -6.31 0.65
N SER A 217 10.36 -5.53 -0.20
CA SER A 217 11.12 -4.32 0.13
C SER A 217 10.57 -3.15 -0.67
N LEU A 218 10.37 -2.01 -0.02
CA LEU A 218 9.82 -0.82 -0.66
C LEU A 218 10.77 -0.17 -1.70
N SER A 219 12.00 -0.68 -1.89
CA SER A 219 13.03 0.01 -2.68
C SER A 219 14.04 -0.91 -3.37
N ASP A 220 13.73 -2.20 -3.53
CA ASP A 220 14.62 -3.14 -4.24
C ASP A 220 14.35 -3.25 -5.74
N GLY A 221 13.31 -2.57 -6.23
CA GLY A 221 12.93 -2.55 -7.63
C GLY A 221 12.24 -3.83 -8.10
N LEU A 222 11.65 -4.61 -7.18
CA LEU A 222 10.99 -5.87 -7.47
C LEU A 222 9.58 -5.92 -6.90
N LEU A 223 8.71 -6.67 -7.55
CA LEU A 223 7.39 -7.06 -7.05
C LEU A 223 7.47 -8.48 -6.49
N ASP A 224 6.91 -8.67 -5.33
CA ASP A 224 6.78 -9.97 -4.68
C ASP A 224 5.46 -10.62 -5.05
N ILE A 225 5.52 -11.75 -5.72
CA ILE A 225 4.36 -12.49 -6.21
C ILE A 225 4.12 -13.68 -5.31
N VAL A 226 2.92 -13.75 -4.73
CA VAL A 226 2.47 -14.85 -3.89
C VAL A 226 1.22 -15.48 -4.51
N ILE A 227 1.32 -16.74 -4.94
CA ILE A 227 0.21 -17.49 -5.52
C ILE A 227 -0.16 -18.62 -4.58
N VAL A 228 -1.39 -18.61 -4.07
CA VAL A 228 -1.91 -19.69 -3.23
C VAL A 228 -2.76 -20.62 -4.09
N THR A 229 -2.16 -21.74 -4.49
CA THR A 229 -2.79 -22.73 -5.36
C THR A 229 -3.77 -23.62 -4.62
N ASN A 230 -4.50 -24.44 -5.36
CA ASN A 230 -5.51 -25.34 -4.82
C ASN A 230 -4.91 -26.33 -3.79
N GLN A 231 -5.32 -26.16 -2.53
CA GLN A 231 -4.96 -27.02 -1.40
C GLN A 231 -6.22 -27.34 -0.58
N SER A 232 -6.08 -28.29 0.36
CA SER A 232 -7.16 -28.46 1.33
C SER A 232 -7.39 -27.17 2.12
N LYS A 233 -8.65 -26.76 2.29
CA LYS A 233 -9.01 -25.54 3.01
C LYS A 233 -8.38 -25.47 4.40
N LEU A 234 -8.22 -26.63 5.07
CA LEU A 234 -7.58 -26.73 6.37
C LEU A 234 -6.08 -26.38 6.31
N SER A 235 -5.38 -26.79 5.23
CA SER A 235 -3.96 -26.45 5.02
C SER A 235 -3.77 -24.96 4.83
N VAL A 236 -4.62 -24.31 4.03
CA VAL A 236 -4.59 -22.86 3.81
C VAL A 236 -4.85 -22.12 5.13
N LEU A 237 -5.83 -22.54 5.93
CA LEU A 237 -6.13 -21.93 7.23
C LEU A 237 -4.95 -22.05 8.20
N LEU A 238 -4.35 -23.24 8.30
CA LEU A 238 -3.20 -23.47 9.19
C LEU A 238 -1.97 -22.68 8.76
N GLN A 239 -1.71 -22.54 7.45
CA GLN A 239 -0.62 -21.73 6.91
C GLN A 239 -0.86 -20.24 7.18
N THR A 240 -2.08 -19.77 6.94
CA THR A 240 -2.47 -18.38 7.24
C THR A 240 -2.32 -18.06 8.74
N LEU A 241 -2.75 -18.96 9.62
CA LEU A 241 -2.57 -18.79 11.07
C LEU A 241 -1.10 -18.80 11.50
N LYS A 242 -0.26 -19.65 10.87
CA LYS A 242 1.19 -19.64 11.11
C LYS A 242 1.85 -18.35 10.63
N GLN A 243 1.39 -17.80 9.51
CA GLN A 243 1.90 -16.57 8.93
C GLN A 243 1.54 -15.35 9.78
N ILE A 244 0.29 -15.28 10.28
CA ILE A 244 -0.14 -14.25 11.24
C ILE A 244 0.74 -14.23 12.50
N ARG A 245 1.24 -15.41 12.94
CA ARG A 245 2.11 -15.54 14.11
C ARG A 245 3.59 -15.31 13.79
N GLY A 246 3.95 -14.90 12.58
CA GLY A 246 5.34 -14.64 12.15
C GLY A 246 6.24 -15.89 12.13
N LYS A 247 5.65 -17.09 12.16
CA LYS A 247 6.39 -18.37 12.26
C LYS A 247 6.67 -19.05 10.91
N ASN A 248 6.20 -18.50 9.79
CA ASN A 248 6.49 -19.04 8.47
C ASN A 248 7.62 -18.24 7.80
N LYS A 249 8.81 -18.79 7.77
CA LYS A 249 9.85 -18.33 6.86
C LYS A 249 9.54 -18.94 5.49
N LEU A 250 9.06 -18.11 4.56
CA LEU A 250 9.05 -18.44 3.15
C LEU A 250 10.50 -18.28 2.66
N GLU A 251 11.27 -19.35 2.72
CA GLU A 251 12.57 -19.45 2.07
C GLU A 251 12.34 -20.03 0.68
N THR A 252 12.55 -19.25 -0.37
CA THR A 252 12.59 -19.76 -1.74
C THR A 252 13.63 -19.00 -2.54
N ASP A 253 14.60 -19.72 -3.05
CA ASP A 253 15.68 -19.19 -3.88
C ASP A 253 15.47 -19.39 -5.39
N SER A 254 14.34 -19.98 -5.82
CA SER A 254 14.05 -20.20 -7.25
C SER A 254 12.56 -20.33 -7.55
N ILE A 255 12.17 -19.97 -8.78
CA ILE A 255 10.82 -20.14 -9.37
C ILE A 255 10.36 -21.62 -9.32
N GLU A 256 11.26 -22.57 -9.09
CA GLU A 256 11.03 -24.02 -9.14
C GLU A 256 10.64 -24.65 -7.81
N GLU A 257 10.78 -23.99 -6.68
CA GLU A 257 10.41 -24.57 -5.38
C GLU A 257 8.91 -24.42 -5.09
N ARG A 258 8.14 -25.38 -5.57
CA ARG A 258 6.75 -25.61 -5.17
C ARG A 258 6.70 -26.21 -3.76
N LYS A 259 6.74 -25.41 -2.72
CA LYS A 259 6.35 -25.86 -1.38
C LYS A 259 4.83 -25.95 -1.33
N LYS A 260 4.30 -27.19 -1.47
CA LYS A 260 2.89 -27.60 -1.23
C LYS A 260 1.89 -26.41 -1.22
N GLY A 261 1.59 -25.92 -2.43
CA GLY A 261 0.45 -25.03 -2.65
C GLY A 261 0.67 -23.54 -2.47
N VAL A 262 1.88 -23.08 -2.25
CA VAL A 262 2.26 -21.66 -2.36
C VAL A 262 3.42 -21.55 -3.33
N ILE A 263 3.27 -20.68 -4.33
CA ILE A 263 4.34 -20.29 -5.25
C ILE A 263 4.73 -18.85 -4.87
N TYR A 264 6.02 -18.64 -4.70
CA TYR A 264 6.59 -17.31 -4.42
C TYR A 264 7.74 -17.03 -5.37
N PHE A 265 7.76 -15.85 -5.95
CA PHE A 265 8.87 -15.35 -6.76
C PHE A 265 8.84 -13.82 -6.80
N GLN A 266 9.97 -13.22 -7.25
CA GLN A 266 10.08 -11.78 -7.46
C GLN A 266 10.27 -11.48 -8.95
N THR A 267 9.71 -10.36 -9.41
CA THR A 267 9.82 -9.92 -10.81
C THR A 267 9.63 -8.41 -10.93
N GLU A 268 10.19 -7.82 -11.98
CA GLU A 268 9.93 -6.41 -12.32
C GLU A 268 8.61 -6.24 -13.09
N LYS A 269 8.20 -7.27 -13.85
CA LYS A 269 7.02 -7.23 -14.73
C LYS A 269 6.30 -8.57 -14.72
N LEU A 270 4.98 -8.51 -14.76
CA LEU A 270 4.09 -9.67 -14.78
C LEU A 270 2.87 -9.36 -15.66
N ILE A 271 2.50 -10.30 -16.53
CA ILE A 271 1.22 -10.26 -17.24
C ILE A 271 0.34 -11.39 -16.71
N ILE A 272 -0.91 -11.06 -16.34
CA ILE A 272 -1.90 -12.02 -15.88
C ILE A 272 -3.12 -11.96 -16.79
N LYS A 273 -3.48 -13.09 -17.44
CA LYS A 273 -4.80 -13.25 -18.01
C LYS A 273 -5.72 -13.90 -16.98
N ASN A 274 -6.78 -13.20 -16.66
CA ASN A 274 -7.78 -13.61 -15.67
C ASN A 274 -8.88 -14.42 -16.35
N LEU A 275 -8.64 -15.72 -16.51
CA LEU A 275 -9.51 -16.61 -17.30
C LEU A 275 -10.87 -16.88 -16.65
N SER A 276 -10.98 -16.69 -15.33
CA SER A 276 -12.17 -16.98 -14.54
C SER A 276 -12.83 -15.74 -13.94
N GLN A 277 -12.45 -14.54 -14.38
CA GLN A 277 -12.97 -13.28 -13.87
C GLN A 277 -12.87 -13.18 -12.32
N ALA A 278 -11.71 -13.56 -11.77
CA ALA A 278 -11.42 -13.39 -10.37
C ALA A 278 -11.48 -11.91 -9.98
N PRO A 279 -12.15 -11.52 -8.89
CA PRO A 279 -12.22 -10.11 -8.47
C PRO A 279 -10.83 -9.56 -8.19
N LEU A 280 -10.66 -8.25 -8.42
CA LEU A 280 -9.42 -7.50 -8.20
C LEU A 280 -9.61 -6.48 -7.07
N HIS A 281 -8.58 -6.28 -6.26
CA HIS A 281 -8.42 -5.09 -5.42
C HIS A 281 -7.07 -4.44 -5.67
N ILE A 282 -6.99 -3.12 -5.47
CA ILE A 282 -5.75 -2.33 -5.54
C ILE A 282 -5.65 -1.50 -4.26
N ASP A 283 -4.54 -1.66 -3.53
CA ASP A 283 -4.28 -1.03 -2.23
C ASP A 283 -5.43 -1.20 -1.20
N GLY A 284 -6.13 -2.34 -1.29
CA GLY A 284 -7.25 -2.70 -0.41
C GLY A 284 -8.61 -2.18 -0.86
N ASP A 285 -8.70 -1.41 -1.92
CA ASP A 285 -9.96 -0.93 -2.49
C ASP A 285 -10.38 -1.82 -3.68
N PRO A 286 -11.68 -2.18 -3.79
CA PRO A 286 -12.21 -2.91 -4.93
C PRO A 286 -11.92 -2.19 -6.26
N ALA A 287 -11.51 -2.94 -7.27
CA ALA A 287 -11.21 -2.42 -8.59
C ALA A 287 -11.99 -3.19 -9.68
N GLU A 288 -12.12 -2.58 -10.85
CA GLU A 288 -12.61 -3.27 -12.04
C GLU A 288 -11.72 -4.46 -12.37
N THR A 289 -12.34 -5.53 -12.84
CA THR A 289 -11.65 -6.80 -13.10
C THR A 289 -11.42 -6.97 -14.60
N PRO A 290 -10.29 -6.54 -15.16
CA PRO A 290 -9.99 -6.72 -16.57
C PRO A 290 -9.64 -8.18 -16.88
N VAL A 291 -9.80 -8.57 -18.16
CA VAL A 291 -9.40 -9.89 -18.63
C VAL A 291 -7.87 -10.05 -18.64
N SER A 292 -7.14 -8.97 -18.89
CA SER A 292 -5.68 -8.95 -18.89
C SER A 292 -5.16 -7.80 -18.02
N LEU A 293 -4.20 -8.12 -17.16
CA LEU A 293 -3.49 -7.18 -16.33
C LEU A 293 -2.01 -7.20 -16.72
N GLU A 294 -1.50 -6.05 -17.08
CA GLU A 294 -0.07 -5.80 -17.22
C GLU A 294 0.39 -5.06 -15.95
N ILE A 295 1.33 -5.65 -15.23
CA ILE A 295 1.79 -5.15 -13.95
C ILE A 295 3.29 -4.91 -14.04
N GLU A 296 3.72 -3.68 -13.74
CA GLU A 296 5.13 -3.29 -13.86
C GLU A 296 5.56 -2.38 -12.72
N ILE A 297 6.74 -2.66 -12.15
CA ILE A 297 7.33 -1.85 -11.08
C ILE A 297 7.76 -0.47 -11.63
N LYS A 298 7.44 0.59 -10.88
CA LYS A 298 8.01 1.93 -11.08
C LYS A 298 9.04 2.18 -9.98
N LYS A 299 10.30 1.97 -10.32
CA LYS A 299 11.42 2.08 -9.37
C LYS A 299 11.60 3.52 -8.91
N LYS A 300 11.87 3.71 -7.62
CA LYS A 300 12.26 5.00 -7.01
C LYS A 300 11.36 6.17 -7.39
N CYS A 301 10.04 5.95 -7.40
CA CYS A 301 9.11 6.91 -7.98
C CYS A 301 8.69 8.05 -7.04
N PHE A 302 8.89 7.90 -5.73
CA PHE A 302 8.62 8.98 -4.78
C PHE A 302 9.50 8.87 -3.52
N ARG A 303 9.57 9.94 -2.73
CA ARG A 303 10.31 9.97 -1.47
C ARG A 303 9.35 9.97 -0.29
N LEU A 304 9.45 8.95 0.58
CA LEU A 304 8.65 8.82 1.80
C LEU A 304 9.49 9.13 3.04
N ILE A 305 9.02 10.02 3.88
CA ILE A 305 9.64 10.34 5.18
C ILE A 305 9.44 9.17 6.12
N GLN A 306 10.54 8.59 6.62
CA GLN A 306 10.57 7.40 7.48
C GLN A 306 11.38 7.67 8.75
N PRO A 307 11.24 6.81 9.80
CA PRO A 307 12.05 6.90 11.02
C PRO A 307 13.55 6.85 10.79
#